data_41ab6277be5dbaeeff6cd01c8dc48f72
#
_entry.id   41ab6277be5dbaeeff6cd01c8dc48f72
#
_cell.length_a   1.000
_cell.length_b   1.000
_cell.length_c   1.000
_cell.angle_alpha   90.00
_cell.angle_beta   90.00
_cell.angle_gamma   90.00
#
_symmetry.space_group_name_H-M   'P 1'
#
loop_
_entity.id
_entity.type
_entity.pdbx_description
1 polymer ?
#
loop_
_entity_poly.entity_id
_entity_poly.type
_entity_poly.pdbx_seq_one_letter_code
_entity_poly.pdbx_strand_id
1 'polypeptide(L)'
;MDRRSLIKLGGMAALGFAVEGCATASAKPQIAPKRPPLRLPAVNASWDRVIRTTIGLRPHRPSGFVLRADKLDAKTLIHNFGHGGSGMSLSWGTASMATDLALPHTERKAAVLGSGVVGLTSARELQRHGFEVTIYAATVPPDTTSNMSLAGWTPTSGLVENKLRTAEWDAQVRHAATIAYRRLQLLAGSRYGISWITQYQPTDNDPSRPNPNQNPNPILPPELQGRNSQVVFGPGEHPFPTQYCVGRDEMRIEPSIYLEALMTDFINWGGKVVIRKFETPRDIAALAENVIINCTGLGAKAIFSDPELMPLKGQLVVMIPQSEITYGTNGAGKPLPPESGFVHMMPRSDGVVLGGTSIRDNWSTEIEEKERQRVVNLHIELFNSMRSPRPA
;
A
#
# COMPACT_ATOMS: atom_id res chain seq x y z
N MET A 1 -25.91 -48.75 -26.47
CA MET A 1 -24.51 -49.19 -26.50
C MET A 1 -23.83 -48.67 -25.27
N ASP A 2 -23.47 -49.59 -24.39
CA ASP A 2 -23.05 -49.32 -23.02
C ASP A 2 -21.55 -49.01 -22.99
N ARG A 3 -21.18 -47.96 -22.24
CA ARG A 3 -19.80 -47.46 -22.10
C ARG A 3 -18.80 -48.42 -21.46
N ARG A 4 -19.24 -49.64 -21.09
CA ARG A 4 -18.41 -50.67 -20.44
C ARG A 4 -17.75 -51.64 -21.38
N SER A 5 -18.02 -51.59 -22.70
CA SER A 5 -17.52 -52.54 -23.69
C SER A 5 -16.24 -52.15 -24.42
N LEU A 6 -15.66 -50.98 -24.09
CA LEU A 6 -14.48 -50.39 -24.78
C LEU A 6 -13.13 -50.63 -24.09
N ILE A 7 -13.12 -51.38 -22.97
CA ILE A 7 -11.89 -51.60 -22.17
C ILE A 7 -11.35 -53.03 -22.26
N LYS A 8 -11.90 -53.88 -23.12
CA LYS A 8 -11.49 -55.30 -23.22
C LYS A 8 -10.78 -55.73 -24.50
N LEU A 9 -10.29 -54.82 -25.33
CA LEU A 9 -9.50 -55.21 -26.49
C LEU A 9 -8.21 -54.38 -26.59
N GLY A 10 -7.19 -54.76 -25.84
CA GLY A 10 -5.85 -54.19 -25.88
C GLY A 10 -4.87 -55.13 -25.17
N GLY A 11 -4.90 -56.38 -25.59
CA GLY A 11 -3.96 -57.40 -25.11
C GLY A 11 -2.61 -57.29 -25.81
N MET A 12 -1.59 -57.39 -24.98
CA MET A 12 -0.24 -57.88 -25.23
C MET A 12 0.32 -57.88 -26.66
N ALA A 13 1.26 -56.96 -26.90
CA ALA A 13 2.39 -57.20 -27.78
C ALA A 13 3.66 -56.79 -27.01
N ALA A 14 4.31 -57.78 -26.39
CA ALA A 14 5.67 -57.63 -25.87
C ALA A 14 6.60 -57.66 -27.08
N LEU A 15 7.16 -56.51 -27.43
CA LEU A 15 8.31 -56.41 -28.34
C LEU A 15 9.49 -55.93 -27.53
N GLY A 16 10.45 -56.84 -27.33
CA GLY A 16 11.74 -56.54 -26.76
C GLY A 16 12.51 -55.55 -27.63
N PHE A 17 12.83 -54.41 -27.08
CA PHE A 17 13.84 -53.52 -27.64
C PHE A 17 15.13 -53.70 -26.84
N ALA A 18 16.16 -54.07 -27.56
CA ALA A 18 17.53 -54.09 -27.10
C ALA A 18 17.91 -52.71 -26.56
N VAL A 19 18.42 -52.67 -25.32
CA VAL A 19 19.02 -51.47 -24.74
C VAL A 19 20.39 -51.31 -25.41
N GLU A 20 20.43 -50.60 -26.52
CA GLU A 20 21.67 -49.99 -26.97
C GLU A 20 21.88 -48.73 -26.11
N GLY A 21 23.00 -48.71 -25.39
CA GLY A 21 23.38 -47.61 -24.51
C GLY A 21 23.46 -46.29 -25.28
N CYS A 22 22.44 -45.44 -25.10
CA CYS A 22 22.58 -44.04 -25.42
C CYS A 22 23.60 -43.43 -24.48
N ALA A 23 24.81 -43.21 -24.96
CA ALA A 23 25.76 -42.31 -24.32
C ALA A 23 25.01 -40.98 -24.07
N THR A 24 24.84 -40.64 -22.80
CA THR A 24 24.32 -39.31 -22.40
C THR A 24 25.31 -38.27 -22.94
N ALA A 25 24.99 -37.71 -24.11
CA ALA A 25 25.65 -36.50 -24.56
C ALA A 25 25.42 -35.50 -23.48
N SER A 26 26.50 -35.14 -22.76
CA SER A 26 26.52 -34.08 -21.77
C SER A 26 25.99 -32.83 -22.47
N ALA A 27 24.73 -32.48 -22.22
CA ALA A 27 24.15 -31.25 -22.71
C ALA A 27 25.04 -30.13 -22.21
N LYS A 28 25.73 -29.47 -23.13
CA LYS A 28 26.47 -28.24 -22.78
C LYS A 28 25.49 -27.36 -22.03
N PRO A 29 25.87 -26.79 -20.87
CA PRO A 29 25.00 -25.89 -20.13
C PRO A 29 24.54 -24.80 -21.13
N GLN A 30 23.24 -24.77 -21.44
CA GLN A 30 22.67 -23.68 -22.20
C GLN A 30 22.86 -22.44 -21.33
N ILE A 31 23.83 -21.59 -21.74
CA ILE A 31 24.00 -20.27 -21.13
C ILE A 31 22.69 -19.55 -21.36
N ALA A 32 21.91 -19.36 -20.30
CA ALA A 32 20.67 -18.60 -20.38
C ALA A 32 21.00 -17.24 -21.06
N PRO A 33 20.20 -16.79 -22.03
CA PRO A 33 20.50 -15.56 -22.73
C PRO A 33 20.69 -14.44 -21.72
N LYS A 34 21.86 -13.77 -21.80
CA LYS A 34 22.21 -12.65 -20.91
C LYS A 34 21.13 -11.59 -21.06
N ARG A 35 20.49 -11.21 -19.93
CA ARG A 35 19.44 -10.19 -19.93
C ARG A 35 20.02 -8.88 -20.46
N PRO A 36 19.29 -8.13 -21.30
CA PRO A 36 19.74 -6.81 -21.73
C PRO A 36 19.87 -5.87 -20.52
N PRO A 37 20.87 -4.98 -20.51
CA PRO A 37 21.06 -4.00 -19.45
C PRO A 37 19.81 -3.12 -19.27
N LEU A 38 19.49 -2.79 -18.01
CA LEU A 38 18.38 -1.91 -17.66
C LEU A 38 18.68 -0.47 -18.13
N ARG A 39 17.81 0.04 -18.97
CA ARG A 39 17.88 1.43 -19.46
C ARG A 39 16.70 2.20 -18.90
N LEU A 40 16.96 3.26 -18.14
CA LEU A 40 15.95 4.13 -17.55
C LEU A 40 16.30 5.58 -17.87
N PRO A 41 15.32 6.43 -18.24
CA PRO A 41 15.52 7.87 -18.28
C PRO A 41 15.77 8.37 -16.85
N ALA A 42 16.73 9.27 -16.67
CA ALA A 42 16.93 9.93 -15.39
C ALA A 42 15.78 10.91 -15.12
N VAL A 43 15.29 10.93 -13.87
CA VAL A 43 14.34 11.97 -13.48
C VAL A 43 15.05 13.33 -13.50
N ASN A 44 14.46 14.30 -14.18
CA ASN A 44 14.93 15.68 -14.11
C ASN A 44 14.52 16.29 -12.77
N ALA A 45 15.36 16.05 -11.75
CA ALA A 45 15.11 16.50 -10.39
C ALA A 45 15.85 17.82 -10.15
N SER A 46 15.10 18.89 -9.84
CA SER A 46 15.66 20.20 -9.54
C SER A 46 14.67 21.04 -8.73
N TRP A 47 15.15 22.05 -8.04
CA TRP A 47 14.34 22.91 -7.19
C TRP A 47 13.30 23.74 -7.95
N ASP A 48 13.63 24.21 -9.15
CA ASP A 48 12.73 24.97 -10.01
C ASP A 48 11.56 24.13 -10.55
N ARG A 49 11.63 22.81 -10.43
CA ARG A 49 10.55 21.88 -10.83
C ARG A 49 9.64 21.50 -9.68
N VAL A 50 9.91 21.93 -8.46
CA VAL A 50 9.04 21.67 -7.30
C VAL A 50 7.80 22.55 -7.41
N ILE A 51 6.62 21.91 -7.47
CA ILE A 51 5.32 22.61 -7.59
C ILE A 51 4.56 22.68 -6.27
N ARG A 52 4.77 21.74 -5.34
CA ARG A 52 4.16 21.77 -4.02
C ARG A 52 4.87 20.85 -3.02
N THR A 53 4.62 21.08 -1.75
CA THR A 53 4.95 20.18 -0.66
C THR A 53 3.66 19.83 0.09
N THR A 54 3.42 18.55 0.34
CA THR A 54 2.23 18.07 1.04
C THR A 54 2.61 17.46 2.38
N ILE A 55 1.76 17.63 3.39
CA ILE A 55 1.98 17.10 4.73
C ILE A 55 0.79 16.25 5.13
N GLY A 56 1.06 15.01 5.56
CA GLY A 56 0.05 14.09 6.05
C GLY A 56 0.38 13.61 7.46
N LEU A 57 -0.59 13.70 8.35
CA LEU A 57 -0.48 13.20 9.71
C LEU A 57 -1.08 11.79 9.77
N ARG A 58 -0.23 10.76 9.64
CA ARG A 58 -0.68 9.36 9.65
C ARG A 58 -1.16 8.96 11.04
N PRO A 59 -2.36 8.38 11.20
CA PRO A 59 -2.92 7.99 12.49
C PRO A 59 -2.25 6.70 12.99
N HIS A 60 -1.13 6.84 13.68
CA HIS A 60 -0.35 5.71 14.21
C HIS A 60 -0.77 5.35 15.62
N ARG A 61 -0.85 4.04 15.88
CA ARG A 61 -0.93 3.45 17.22
C ARG A 61 0.19 2.42 17.38
N PRO A 62 0.97 2.47 18.44
CA PRO A 62 2.01 1.47 18.71
C PRO A 62 1.50 0.03 18.69
N SER A 63 0.29 -0.22 19.19
CA SER A 63 -0.36 -1.55 19.19
C SER A 63 -1.10 -1.89 17.87
N GLY A 64 -1.05 -1.02 16.85
CA GLY A 64 -1.72 -1.21 15.57
C GLY A 64 -3.15 -0.67 15.52
N PHE A 65 -3.83 -0.89 14.40
CA PHE A 65 -5.20 -0.41 14.21
C PHE A 65 -6.20 -1.08 15.19
N VAL A 66 -7.28 -0.36 15.45
CA VAL A 66 -8.42 -0.86 16.23
C VAL A 66 -9.53 -1.29 15.27
N LEU A 67 -9.98 -2.54 15.41
CA LEU A 67 -11.14 -3.07 14.73
C LEU A 67 -11.96 -3.91 15.73
N ARG A 68 -13.01 -3.31 16.28
CA ARG A 68 -13.92 -3.97 17.24
C ARG A 68 -15.24 -3.22 17.32
N ALA A 69 -16.27 -3.91 17.80
CA ALA A 69 -17.57 -3.33 18.13
C ALA A 69 -17.69 -3.07 19.62
N ASP A 70 -18.11 -1.86 19.98
CA ASP A 70 -18.40 -1.43 21.34
C ASP A 70 -19.86 -0.94 21.43
N LYS A 71 -20.40 -0.81 22.63
CA LYS A 71 -21.69 -0.15 22.87
C LYS A 71 -21.49 1.35 23.11
N LEU A 72 -22.34 2.15 22.47
CA LEU A 72 -22.48 3.56 22.74
C LEU A 72 -23.98 3.83 23.00
N ASP A 73 -24.36 3.84 24.27
CA ASP A 73 -25.76 3.79 24.71
C ASP A 73 -26.50 2.61 24.05
N ALA A 74 -27.60 2.86 23.33
CA ALA A 74 -28.36 1.85 22.59
C ALA A 74 -27.74 1.48 21.22
N LYS A 75 -26.67 2.18 20.80
CA LYS A 75 -26.06 2.03 19.48
C LYS A 75 -24.92 1.04 19.48
N THR A 76 -24.61 0.50 18.32
CA THR A 76 -23.37 -0.26 18.06
C THR A 76 -22.37 0.65 17.39
N LEU A 77 -21.24 0.84 18.05
CA LEU A 77 -20.10 1.63 17.57
C LEU A 77 -18.97 0.68 17.15
N ILE A 78 -18.69 0.64 15.88
CA ILE A 78 -17.62 -0.19 15.32
C ILE A 78 -16.41 0.71 15.06
N HIS A 79 -15.33 0.47 15.78
CA HIS A 79 -14.07 1.18 15.56
C HIS A 79 -13.32 0.57 14.37
N ASN A 80 -12.83 1.43 13.47
CA ASN A 80 -11.99 1.08 12.32
C ASN A 80 -11.03 2.24 12.03
N PHE A 81 -9.98 2.38 12.86
CA PHE A 81 -9.02 3.49 12.77
C PHE A 81 -7.62 3.09 13.25
N GLY A 82 -6.64 3.99 13.10
CA GLY A 82 -5.29 3.78 13.63
C GLY A 82 -4.35 3.03 12.70
N HIS A 83 -4.59 3.06 11.39
CA HIS A 83 -3.85 2.30 10.39
C HIS A 83 -2.43 2.83 10.09
N GLY A 84 -1.98 3.90 10.74
CA GLY A 84 -0.67 4.51 10.44
C GLY A 84 -0.56 4.90 8.97
N GLY A 85 0.51 4.48 8.32
CA GLY A 85 0.74 4.67 6.89
C GLY A 85 0.14 3.61 5.99
N SER A 86 -0.57 2.61 6.54
CA SER A 86 -1.07 1.44 5.80
C SER A 86 -2.53 1.54 5.35
N GLY A 87 -3.20 2.65 5.65
CA GLY A 87 -4.64 2.82 5.38
C GLY A 87 -5.02 2.60 3.91
N MET A 88 -4.26 3.15 2.96
CA MET A 88 -4.52 2.95 1.52
C MET A 88 -4.48 1.46 1.13
N SER A 89 -3.59 0.70 1.75
CA SER A 89 -3.40 -0.73 1.46
C SER A 89 -4.43 -1.63 2.14
N LEU A 90 -4.80 -1.34 3.41
CA LEU A 90 -5.58 -2.26 4.24
C LEU A 90 -7.09 -1.94 4.28
N SER A 91 -7.49 -0.75 3.82
CA SER A 91 -8.83 -0.21 4.06
C SER A 91 -9.98 -1.13 3.61
N TRP A 92 -9.90 -1.78 2.45
CA TRP A 92 -10.94 -2.72 2.01
C TRP A 92 -11.06 -3.94 2.91
N GLY A 93 -9.93 -4.45 3.41
CA GLY A 93 -9.95 -5.59 4.33
C GLY A 93 -10.57 -5.25 5.67
N THR A 94 -10.13 -4.14 6.28
CA THR A 94 -10.70 -3.69 7.55
C THR A 94 -12.13 -3.20 7.39
N ALA A 95 -12.52 -2.65 6.23
CA ALA A 95 -13.90 -2.30 5.90
C ALA A 95 -14.80 -3.53 5.81
N SER A 96 -14.35 -4.60 5.13
CA SER A 96 -15.09 -5.87 5.08
C SER A 96 -15.34 -6.43 6.47
N MET A 97 -14.28 -6.51 7.29
CA MET A 97 -14.38 -7.01 8.65
C MET A 97 -15.24 -6.11 9.56
N ALA A 98 -15.20 -4.79 9.39
CA ALA A 98 -16.07 -3.86 10.09
C ALA A 98 -17.55 -4.04 9.68
N THR A 99 -17.78 -4.32 8.40
CA THR A 99 -19.12 -4.61 7.89
C THR A 99 -19.66 -5.92 8.46
N ASP A 100 -18.83 -6.96 8.60
CA ASP A 100 -19.23 -8.23 9.24
C ASP A 100 -19.74 -8.01 10.67
N LEU A 101 -19.14 -7.06 11.41
CA LEU A 101 -19.61 -6.66 12.74
C LEU A 101 -20.95 -5.90 12.70
N ALA A 102 -21.30 -5.27 11.57
CA ALA A 102 -22.56 -4.57 11.37
C ALA A 102 -23.71 -5.48 10.91
N LEU A 103 -23.41 -6.58 10.21
CA LEU A 103 -24.40 -7.47 9.61
C LEU A 103 -25.43 -8.08 10.56
N PRO A 104 -25.12 -8.40 11.86
CA PRO A 104 -26.11 -8.92 12.80
C PRO A 104 -27.28 -7.97 13.09
N HIS A 105 -27.16 -6.68 12.78
CA HIS A 105 -28.26 -5.73 12.92
C HIS A 105 -29.31 -5.93 11.84
N THR A 106 -30.60 -5.89 12.24
CA THR A 106 -31.73 -5.95 11.30
C THR A 106 -31.92 -4.64 10.56
N GLU A 107 -31.60 -3.53 11.21
CA GLU A 107 -31.66 -2.20 10.61
C GLU A 107 -30.55 -2.01 9.58
N ARG A 108 -30.88 -1.45 8.41
CA ARG A 108 -29.96 -1.24 7.29
C ARG A 108 -29.67 0.25 7.07
N LYS A 109 -29.56 1.02 8.16
CA LYS A 109 -29.07 2.40 8.16
C LYS A 109 -27.81 2.50 8.98
N ALA A 110 -26.78 3.12 8.41
CA ALA A 110 -25.49 3.23 9.08
C ALA A 110 -24.86 4.62 8.88
N ALA A 111 -24.19 5.09 9.94
CA ALA A 111 -23.32 6.25 9.90
C ALA A 111 -21.87 5.80 9.77
N VAL A 112 -21.10 6.47 8.92
CA VAL A 112 -19.63 6.32 8.86
C VAL A 112 -19.01 7.67 9.24
N LEU A 113 -18.14 7.68 10.24
CA LEU A 113 -17.49 8.88 10.72
C LEU A 113 -16.12 9.02 10.06
N GLY A 114 -15.97 10.02 9.21
CA GLY A 114 -14.75 10.28 8.41
C GLY A 114 -14.87 9.83 6.96
N SER A 115 -14.21 10.59 6.07
CA SER A 115 -14.21 10.41 4.61
C SER A 115 -12.81 10.18 4.03
N GLY A 116 -11.84 9.84 4.86
CA GLY A 116 -10.57 9.27 4.40
C GLY A 116 -10.78 7.90 3.77
N VAL A 117 -9.71 7.28 3.25
CA VAL A 117 -9.80 5.99 2.56
C VAL A 117 -10.52 4.91 3.37
N VAL A 118 -10.28 4.83 4.68
CA VAL A 118 -10.93 3.83 5.54
C VAL A 118 -12.44 4.08 5.66
N GLY A 119 -12.85 5.35 5.79
CA GLY A 119 -14.27 5.72 5.83
C GLY A 119 -14.98 5.45 4.51
N LEU A 120 -14.38 5.88 3.39
CA LEU A 120 -14.94 5.65 2.06
C LEU A 120 -15.10 4.16 1.73
N THR A 121 -14.08 3.34 2.02
CA THR A 121 -14.17 1.89 1.78
C THR A 121 -15.18 1.21 2.70
N SER A 122 -15.28 1.64 4.00
CA SER A 122 -16.29 1.14 4.93
C SER A 122 -17.70 1.48 4.47
N ALA A 123 -17.92 2.72 4.01
CA ALA A 123 -19.21 3.15 3.49
C ALA A 123 -19.60 2.36 2.23
N ARG A 124 -18.65 2.16 1.31
CA ARG A 124 -18.86 1.37 0.09
C ARG A 124 -19.16 -0.10 0.39
N GLU A 125 -18.45 -0.69 1.37
CA GLU A 125 -18.68 -2.09 1.73
C GLU A 125 -20.05 -2.27 2.40
N LEU A 126 -20.48 -1.34 3.28
CA LEU A 126 -21.83 -1.32 3.83
C LEU A 126 -22.90 -1.21 2.74
N GLN A 127 -22.75 -0.30 1.75
CA GLN A 127 -23.67 -0.17 0.64
C GLN A 127 -23.81 -1.47 -0.16
N ARG A 128 -22.72 -2.20 -0.37
CA ARG A 128 -22.73 -3.51 -1.06
C ARG A 128 -23.54 -4.56 -0.32
N HIS A 129 -23.71 -4.39 0.99
CA HIS A 129 -24.53 -5.25 1.87
C HIS A 129 -25.92 -4.65 2.15
N GLY A 130 -26.35 -3.68 1.35
CA GLY A 130 -27.72 -3.14 1.37
C GLY A 130 -27.99 -2.10 2.46
N PHE A 131 -26.95 -1.48 3.04
CA PHE A 131 -27.15 -0.36 3.96
C PHE A 131 -27.36 0.96 3.24
N GLU A 132 -28.29 1.76 3.74
CA GLU A 132 -28.32 3.20 3.51
C GLU A 132 -27.24 3.84 4.37
N VAL A 133 -26.29 4.54 3.74
CA VAL A 133 -25.11 5.05 4.47
C VAL A 133 -25.03 6.56 4.39
N THR A 134 -24.84 7.20 5.55
CA THR A 134 -24.46 8.59 5.67
C THR A 134 -23.02 8.70 6.15
N ILE A 135 -22.15 9.37 5.40
CA ILE A 135 -20.82 9.75 5.87
C ILE A 135 -20.92 11.11 6.55
N TYR A 136 -20.44 11.17 7.79
CA TYR A 136 -20.23 12.40 8.54
C TYR A 136 -18.74 12.69 8.62
N ALA A 137 -18.28 13.81 8.10
CA ALA A 137 -16.86 14.13 8.06
C ALA A 137 -16.57 15.61 8.29
N ALA A 138 -15.48 15.92 8.95
CA ALA A 138 -15.02 17.31 9.12
C ALA A 138 -14.48 17.89 7.81
N THR A 139 -13.86 17.05 6.97
CA THR A 139 -13.35 17.39 5.64
C THR A 139 -13.59 16.22 4.69
N VAL A 140 -13.59 16.48 3.39
CA VAL A 140 -13.76 15.47 2.32
C VAL A 140 -12.55 15.51 1.38
N PRO A 141 -12.33 14.48 0.54
CA PRO A 141 -11.34 14.60 -0.52
C PRO A 141 -11.53 15.87 -1.36
N PRO A 142 -10.46 16.61 -1.72
CA PRO A 142 -9.04 16.24 -1.61
C PRO A 142 -8.36 16.58 -0.28
N ASP A 143 -9.06 17.10 0.73
CA ASP A 143 -8.48 17.68 1.95
C ASP A 143 -8.36 16.67 3.11
N THR A 144 -8.26 15.38 2.80
CA THR A 144 -8.05 14.33 3.81
C THR A 144 -6.58 13.92 3.92
N THR A 145 -6.19 13.40 5.09
CA THR A 145 -4.85 12.81 5.26
C THR A 145 -4.55 11.72 4.22
N SER A 146 -5.57 11.00 3.76
CA SER A 146 -5.39 9.95 2.74
C SER A 146 -4.94 10.50 1.40
N ASN A 147 -5.33 11.73 1.04
CA ASN A 147 -4.89 12.41 -0.19
C ASN A 147 -3.40 12.79 -0.14
N MET A 148 -2.82 12.92 1.05
CA MET A 148 -1.42 13.27 1.26
C MET A 148 -0.49 12.04 1.27
N SER A 149 -1.00 10.85 0.91
CA SER A 149 -0.23 9.61 0.90
C SER A 149 0.66 9.48 -0.34
N LEU A 150 1.71 8.64 -0.25
CA LEU A 150 2.62 8.39 -1.37
C LEU A 150 1.95 7.68 -2.54
N ALA A 151 1.06 6.73 -2.25
CA ALA A 151 0.37 5.95 -3.28
C ALA A 151 0.98 4.58 -3.63
N GLY A 152 1.37 3.79 -2.68
CA GLY A 152 1.87 2.43 -2.91
C GLY A 152 1.13 1.36 -2.09
N TRP A 153 1.29 0.09 -2.48
CA TRP A 153 0.93 -1.04 -1.64
C TRP A 153 1.96 -1.19 -0.51
N THR A 154 1.68 -0.56 0.62
CA THR A 154 2.57 -0.53 1.80
C THR A 154 1.81 -0.95 3.06
N PRO A 155 1.31 -2.20 3.13
CA PRO A 155 0.37 -2.64 4.17
C PRO A 155 0.97 -2.76 5.57
N THR A 156 2.26 -2.54 5.73
CA THR A 156 2.96 -2.57 7.02
C THR A 156 3.60 -1.24 7.40
N SER A 157 3.44 -0.20 6.59
CA SER A 157 4.07 1.10 6.80
C SER A 157 3.52 1.81 8.04
N GLY A 158 4.36 1.97 9.08
CA GLY A 158 3.97 2.62 10.33
C GLY A 158 2.73 2.01 10.98
N LEU A 159 2.50 0.71 10.78
CA LEU A 159 1.28 0.02 11.18
C LEU A 159 1.27 -0.33 12.67
N VAL A 160 2.39 -0.84 13.19
CA VAL A 160 2.51 -1.40 14.55
C VAL A 160 3.98 -1.42 14.99
N GLU A 161 4.23 -1.37 16.28
CA GLU A 161 5.55 -1.69 16.84
C GLU A 161 5.69 -3.20 17.04
N ASN A 162 6.75 -3.81 16.50
CA ASN A 162 6.94 -5.27 16.50
C ASN A 162 6.82 -5.91 17.90
N LYS A 163 7.27 -5.21 18.95
CA LYS A 163 7.22 -5.69 20.35
C LYS A 163 5.79 -5.78 20.93
N LEU A 164 4.81 -5.11 20.30
CA LEU A 164 3.42 -5.05 20.76
C LEU A 164 2.49 -5.95 19.94
N ARG A 165 3.01 -6.68 18.97
CA ARG A 165 2.24 -7.59 18.13
C ARG A 165 1.76 -8.79 18.94
N THR A 166 0.51 -9.23 18.69
CA THR A 166 -0.03 -10.51 19.15
C THR A 166 -0.37 -11.41 17.97
N ALA A 167 -0.47 -12.71 18.20
CA ALA A 167 -0.79 -13.66 17.14
C ALA A 167 -2.20 -13.42 16.56
N GLU A 168 -3.16 -13.03 17.40
CA GLU A 168 -4.53 -12.70 17.01
C GLU A 168 -4.57 -11.45 16.12
N TRP A 169 -3.85 -10.41 16.52
CA TRP A 169 -3.77 -9.18 15.74
C TRP A 169 -3.06 -9.42 14.40
N ASP A 170 -1.98 -10.20 14.39
CA ASP A 170 -1.30 -10.60 13.15
C ASP A 170 -2.21 -11.38 12.21
N ALA A 171 -3.04 -12.28 12.74
CA ALA A 171 -4.04 -13.01 11.95
C ALA A 171 -5.07 -12.05 11.34
N GLN A 172 -5.52 -11.05 12.11
CA GLN A 172 -6.43 -10.01 11.64
C GLN A 172 -5.82 -9.19 10.51
N VAL A 173 -4.54 -8.79 10.63
CA VAL A 173 -3.81 -8.06 9.56
C VAL A 173 -3.66 -8.92 8.30
N ARG A 174 -3.27 -10.18 8.44
CA ARG A 174 -3.15 -11.10 7.28
C ARG A 174 -4.47 -11.26 6.54
N HIS A 175 -5.55 -11.42 7.28
CA HIS A 175 -6.89 -11.52 6.70
C HIS A 175 -7.29 -10.23 5.98
N ALA A 176 -7.14 -9.09 6.63
CA ALA A 176 -7.40 -7.78 6.04
C ALA A 176 -6.55 -7.52 4.78
N ALA A 177 -5.25 -7.82 4.84
CA ALA A 177 -4.34 -7.64 3.70
C ALA A 177 -4.75 -8.50 2.49
N THR A 178 -5.14 -9.75 2.73
CA THR A 178 -5.58 -10.67 1.67
C THR A 178 -6.85 -10.16 0.97
N ILE A 179 -7.85 -9.73 1.74
CA ILE A 179 -9.08 -9.16 1.18
C ILE A 179 -8.77 -7.87 0.41
N ALA A 180 -8.00 -6.96 1.03
CA ALA A 180 -7.70 -5.67 0.45
C ALA A 180 -6.91 -5.79 -0.86
N TYR A 181 -5.88 -6.63 -0.91
CA TYR A 181 -5.07 -6.83 -2.10
C TYR A 181 -5.91 -7.34 -3.28
N ARG A 182 -6.76 -8.35 -3.04
CA ARG A 182 -7.68 -8.86 -4.06
C ARG A 182 -8.66 -7.81 -4.55
N ARG A 183 -9.20 -7.01 -3.63
CA ARG A 183 -10.13 -5.93 -3.98
C ARG A 183 -9.45 -4.86 -4.84
N LEU A 184 -8.25 -4.44 -4.48
CA LEU A 184 -7.47 -3.46 -5.24
C LEU A 184 -7.12 -3.98 -6.64
N GLN A 185 -6.80 -5.26 -6.79
CA GLN A 185 -6.59 -5.88 -8.11
C GLN A 185 -7.84 -5.80 -9.00
N LEU A 186 -9.05 -6.00 -8.44
CA LEU A 186 -10.31 -5.88 -9.17
C LEU A 186 -10.64 -4.43 -9.57
N LEU A 187 -10.06 -3.44 -8.91
CA LEU A 187 -10.21 -2.02 -9.19
C LEU A 187 -9.08 -1.48 -10.08
N ALA A 188 -8.17 -2.32 -10.56
CA ALA A 188 -7.06 -1.89 -11.40
C ALA A 188 -7.56 -1.21 -12.69
N GLY A 189 -6.92 -0.11 -13.03
CA GLY A 189 -7.22 0.68 -14.22
C GLY A 189 -7.30 2.18 -13.94
N SER A 190 -7.45 2.96 -15.02
CA SER A 190 -7.42 4.42 -14.99
C SER A 190 -8.53 5.04 -14.14
N ARG A 191 -9.71 4.39 -14.08
CA ARG A 191 -10.87 4.89 -13.30
C ARG A 191 -10.52 5.06 -11.82
N TYR A 192 -9.77 4.13 -11.24
CA TYR A 192 -9.39 4.18 -9.83
C TYR A 192 -7.92 4.55 -9.62
N GLY A 193 -7.17 4.83 -10.69
CA GLY A 193 -5.76 5.17 -10.60
C GLY A 193 -4.89 4.06 -10.00
N ILE A 194 -5.30 2.79 -10.17
CA ILE A 194 -4.56 1.62 -9.68
C ILE A 194 -3.84 0.96 -10.84
N SER A 195 -2.52 0.79 -10.69
CA SER A 195 -1.66 0.19 -11.70
C SER A 195 -0.47 -0.51 -11.06
N TRP A 196 0.33 -1.24 -11.84
CA TRP A 196 1.61 -1.75 -11.41
C TRP A 196 2.75 -0.92 -11.97
N ILE A 197 3.79 -0.78 -11.18
CA ILE A 197 5.00 -0.04 -11.51
C ILE A 197 6.21 -0.80 -10.97
N THR A 198 7.30 -0.83 -11.73
CA THR A 198 8.54 -1.41 -11.19
C THR A 198 9.24 -0.39 -10.29
N GLN A 199 9.43 -0.77 -9.04
CA GLN A 199 10.25 -0.04 -8.07
C GLN A 199 11.67 -0.56 -8.11
N TYR A 200 12.65 0.33 -8.33
CA TYR A 200 14.06 0.01 -8.33
C TYR A 200 14.71 0.44 -7.02
N GLN A 201 15.46 -0.48 -6.43
CA GLN A 201 16.23 -0.25 -5.22
C GLN A 201 17.72 -0.35 -5.54
N PRO A 202 18.41 0.79 -5.78
CA PRO A 202 19.87 0.81 -5.89
C PRO A 202 20.51 0.42 -4.56
N THR A 203 21.52 -0.47 -4.58
CA THR A 203 22.18 -0.96 -3.36
C THR A 203 23.61 -1.45 -3.65
N ASP A 204 24.51 -1.25 -2.69
CA ASP A 204 25.84 -1.87 -2.72
C ASP A 204 25.88 -3.22 -2.00
N ASN A 205 24.80 -3.54 -1.25
CA ASN A 205 24.68 -4.85 -0.62
C ASN A 205 24.31 -5.90 -1.68
N ASP A 206 25.04 -7.02 -1.68
CA ASP A 206 24.74 -8.15 -2.54
C ASP A 206 23.38 -8.77 -2.18
N PRO A 207 22.37 -8.72 -3.07
CA PRO A 207 21.02 -9.21 -2.76
C PRO A 207 20.93 -10.74 -2.65
N SER A 208 21.98 -11.47 -3.04
CA SER A 208 22.06 -12.94 -2.87
C SER A 208 22.40 -13.33 -1.43
N ARG A 209 22.95 -12.41 -0.66
CA ARG A 209 23.29 -12.63 0.74
C ARG A 209 22.09 -12.40 1.66
N PRO A 210 21.99 -13.15 2.77
CA PRO A 210 20.96 -12.89 3.78
C PRO A 210 21.03 -11.44 4.28
N ASN A 211 19.90 -10.75 4.30
CA ASN A 211 19.83 -9.41 4.88
C ASN A 211 19.76 -9.54 6.42
N PRO A 212 20.77 -9.10 7.18
CA PRO A 212 20.78 -9.20 8.63
C PRO A 212 19.64 -8.38 9.29
N ASN A 213 19.11 -7.38 8.58
CA ASN A 213 18.01 -6.54 9.04
C ASN A 213 16.63 -7.06 8.59
N GLN A 214 16.59 -8.24 7.96
CA GLN A 214 15.32 -8.83 7.55
C GLN A 214 14.53 -9.23 8.80
N ASN A 215 13.28 -8.76 8.88
CA ASN A 215 12.36 -9.19 9.94
C ASN A 215 12.18 -10.73 9.86
N PRO A 216 12.60 -11.49 10.90
CA PRO A 216 12.47 -12.94 10.90
C PRO A 216 11.01 -13.42 10.98
N ASN A 217 10.10 -12.55 11.44
CA ASN A 217 8.68 -12.83 11.59
C ASN A 217 7.84 -11.78 10.85
N PRO A 218 7.75 -11.83 9.51
CA PRO A 218 6.96 -10.88 8.74
C PRO A 218 5.46 -11.09 9.01
N ILE A 219 4.72 -9.97 9.09
CA ILE A 219 3.27 -10.00 9.31
C ILE A 219 2.56 -10.60 8.10
N LEU A 220 2.98 -10.21 6.89
CA LEU A 220 2.31 -10.60 5.65
C LEU A 220 2.69 -12.03 5.23
N PRO A 221 1.75 -12.77 4.64
CA PRO A 221 2.05 -14.04 4.02
C PRO A 221 2.99 -13.84 2.80
N PRO A 222 3.77 -14.88 2.42
CA PRO A 222 4.79 -14.77 1.38
C PRO A 222 4.29 -14.18 0.05
N GLU A 223 3.08 -14.54 -0.37
CA GLU A 223 2.46 -14.09 -1.62
C GLU A 223 2.14 -12.59 -1.66
N LEU A 224 2.04 -11.94 -0.49
CA LEU A 224 1.81 -10.49 -0.39
C LEU A 224 3.08 -9.70 -0.09
N GLN A 225 4.24 -10.34 0.02
CA GLN A 225 5.52 -9.69 0.31
C GLN A 225 6.23 -9.12 -0.93
N GLY A 226 5.65 -9.26 -2.12
CA GLY A 226 6.22 -8.71 -3.36
C GLY A 226 7.54 -9.36 -3.83
N ARG A 227 7.91 -10.52 -3.28
CA ARG A 227 9.20 -11.18 -3.60
C ARG A 227 9.20 -11.99 -4.89
N ASN A 228 8.04 -12.36 -5.40
CA ASN A 228 7.91 -13.26 -6.56
C ASN A 228 8.27 -12.59 -7.89
N SER A 229 8.32 -11.26 -7.96
CA SER A 229 8.70 -10.48 -9.15
C SER A 229 10.09 -9.85 -9.05
N GLN A 230 10.92 -10.30 -8.12
CA GLN A 230 12.23 -9.67 -7.89
C GLN A 230 13.20 -9.99 -9.02
N VAL A 231 13.79 -8.92 -9.56
CA VAL A 231 14.84 -8.94 -10.58
C VAL A 231 16.08 -8.27 -10.03
N VAL A 232 17.23 -8.94 -10.09
CA VAL A 232 18.51 -8.39 -9.66
C VAL A 232 19.34 -8.04 -10.90
N PHE A 233 19.87 -6.81 -10.92
CA PHE A 233 20.84 -6.32 -11.89
C PHE A 233 22.19 -6.17 -11.20
N GLY A 234 23.24 -6.70 -11.81
CA GLY A 234 24.63 -6.65 -11.31
C GLY A 234 25.38 -5.41 -11.78
N PRO A 235 26.69 -5.37 -11.47
CA PRO A 235 27.53 -4.25 -11.85
C PRO A 235 27.56 -3.99 -13.37
N GLY A 236 27.24 -2.76 -13.76
CA GLY A 236 27.19 -2.35 -15.17
C GLY A 236 25.90 -2.74 -15.91
N GLU A 237 24.99 -3.43 -15.29
CA GLU A 237 23.70 -3.85 -15.89
C GLU A 237 22.56 -2.84 -15.64
N HIS A 238 22.80 -1.77 -14.90
CA HIS A 238 21.82 -0.75 -14.54
C HIS A 238 22.45 0.66 -14.50
N PRO A 239 21.64 1.74 -14.58
CA PRO A 239 22.19 3.11 -14.66
C PRO A 239 22.57 3.72 -13.30
N PHE A 240 22.16 3.14 -12.18
CA PHE A 240 22.39 3.72 -10.84
C PHE A 240 23.85 3.62 -10.39
N PRO A 241 24.33 4.53 -9.48
CA PRO A 241 25.71 4.59 -9.03
C PRO A 241 26.07 3.55 -7.97
N THR A 242 25.44 2.38 -7.99
CA THR A 242 25.63 1.28 -7.02
C THR A 242 26.08 0.01 -7.72
N GLN A 243 26.54 -0.99 -6.94
CA GLN A 243 26.95 -2.28 -7.51
C GLN A 243 25.75 -3.11 -7.99
N TYR A 244 24.62 -3.02 -7.32
CA TYR A 244 23.42 -3.78 -7.63
C TYR A 244 22.22 -2.87 -7.72
N CYS A 245 21.21 -3.34 -8.43
CA CYS A 245 19.87 -2.77 -8.42
C CYS A 245 18.84 -3.89 -8.36
N VAL A 246 17.87 -3.78 -7.45
CA VAL A 246 16.78 -4.73 -7.33
C VAL A 246 15.50 -4.11 -7.82
N GLY A 247 14.92 -4.68 -8.90
CA GLY A 247 13.61 -4.30 -9.41
C GLY A 247 12.52 -5.19 -8.83
N ARG A 248 11.38 -4.59 -8.45
CA ARG A 248 10.17 -5.29 -7.98
C ARG A 248 8.95 -4.59 -8.51
N ASP A 249 7.99 -5.38 -8.99
CA ASP A 249 6.70 -4.81 -9.36
C ASP A 249 5.85 -4.58 -8.12
N GLU A 250 5.39 -3.35 -7.96
CA GLU A 250 4.56 -2.93 -6.84
C GLU A 250 3.28 -2.27 -7.35
N MET A 251 2.21 -2.45 -6.61
CA MET A 251 0.94 -1.79 -6.92
C MET A 251 1.02 -0.32 -6.55
N ARG A 252 0.76 0.55 -7.51
CA ARG A 252 0.58 1.99 -7.33
C ARG A 252 -0.91 2.30 -7.20
N ILE A 253 -1.25 3.17 -6.25
CA ILE A 253 -2.62 3.65 -5.99
C ILE A 253 -2.57 5.17 -5.98
N GLU A 254 -3.02 5.86 -7.00
CA GLU A 254 -2.97 7.33 -7.07
C GLU A 254 -4.05 7.96 -6.18
N PRO A 255 -3.70 8.63 -5.06
CA PRO A 255 -4.68 9.02 -4.04
C PRO A 255 -5.75 9.98 -4.55
N SER A 256 -5.40 10.94 -5.40
CA SER A 256 -6.33 11.91 -5.96
C SER A 256 -7.41 11.24 -6.80
N ILE A 257 -7.01 10.34 -7.71
CA ILE A 257 -7.94 9.60 -8.58
C ILE A 257 -8.74 8.59 -7.75
N TYR A 258 -8.06 7.85 -6.87
CA TYR A 258 -8.67 6.76 -6.12
C TYR A 258 -9.76 7.23 -5.16
N LEU A 259 -9.48 8.28 -4.37
CA LEU A 259 -10.42 8.79 -3.38
C LEU A 259 -11.60 9.50 -4.03
N GLU A 260 -11.37 10.21 -5.13
CA GLU A 260 -12.42 10.81 -5.94
C GLU A 260 -13.35 9.74 -6.54
N ALA A 261 -12.79 8.68 -7.11
CA ALA A 261 -13.58 7.57 -7.65
C ALA A 261 -14.41 6.87 -6.57
N LEU A 262 -13.84 6.64 -5.37
CA LEU A 262 -14.58 6.06 -4.25
C LEU A 262 -15.72 6.96 -3.76
N MET A 263 -15.50 8.27 -3.67
CA MET A 263 -16.52 9.24 -3.29
C MET A 263 -17.63 9.30 -4.33
N THR A 264 -17.27 9.35 -5.61
CA THR A 264 -18.21 9.33 -6.74
C THR A 264 -19.07 8.06 -6.72
N ASP A 265 -18.46 6.91 -6.54
CA ASP A 265 -19.19 5.64 -6.41
C ASP A 265 -20.12 5.64 -5.20
N PHE A 266 -19.66 6.16 -4.05
CA PHE A 266 -20.47 6.26 -2.85
C PHE A 266 -21.74 7.08 -3.07
N ILE A 267 -21.62 8.26 -3.70
CA ILE A 267 -22.75 9.15 -4.01
C ILE A 267 -23.67 8.52 -5.04
N ASN A 268 -23.12 7.93 -6.11
CA ASN A 268 -23.90 7.31 -7.17
C ASN A 268 -24.74 6.12 -6.68
N TRP A 269 -24.32 5.48 -5.58
CA TRP A 269 -25.08 4.41 -4.91
C TRP A 269 -26.02 4.93 -3.81
N GLY A 270 -26.37 6.22 -3.84
CA GLY A 270 -27.34 6.84 -2.94
C GLY A 270 -26.78 7.24 -1.58
N GLY A 271 -25.46 7.23 -1.41
CA GLY A 271 -24.79 7.67 -0.19
C GLY A 271 -24.96 9.17 0.05
N LYS A 272 -25.03 9.57 1.31
CA LYS A 272 -25.14 10.97 1.74
C LYS A 272 -23.88 11.40 2.46
N VAL A 273 -23.43 12.63 2.20
CA VAL A 273 -22.28 13.24 2.90
C VAL A 273 -22.78 14.45 3.67
N VAL A 274 -22.44 14.50 4.95
CA VAL A 274 -22.76 15.62 5.85
C VAL A 274 -21.45 16.14 6.43
N ILE A 275 -21.15 17.40 6.20
CA ILE A 275 -19.97 18.04 6.81
C ILE A 275 -20.28 18.30 8.28
N ARG A 276 -19.65 17.53 9.13
CA ARG A 276 -19.83 17.60 10.58
C ARG A 276 -18.57 17.11 11.32
N LYS A 277 -18.11 17.92 12.27
CA LYS A 277 -17.06 17.53 13.22
C LYS A 277 -17.72 17.03 14.50
N PHE A 278 -17.24 15.93 15.05
CA PHE A 278 -17.61 15.41 16.36
C PHE A 278 -16.51 15.72 17.36
N GLU A 279 -16.89 16.08 18.57
CA GLU A 279 -15.95 16.40 19.64
C GLU A 279 -16.05 15.42 20.80
N THR A 280 -17.23 14.85 21.00
CA THR A 280 -17.53 13.93 22.11
C THR A 280 -18.29 12.69 21.64
N PRO A 281 -18.26 11.60 22.43
CA PRO A 281 -19.11 10.44 22.17
C PRO A 281 -20.62 10.77 22.21
N ARG A 282 -21.04 11.77 23.01
CA ARG A 282 -22.43 12.23 23.07
C ARG A 282 -22.91 12.81 21.73
N ASP A 283 -22.06 13.51 21.01
CA ASP A 283 -22.42 14.03 19.68
C ASP A 283 -22.72 12.89 18.69
N ILE A 284 -22.03 11.77 18.84
CA ILE A 284 -22.21 10.56 18.04
C ILE A 284 -23.46 9.81 18.50
N ALA A 285 -23.70 9.70 19.80
CA ALA A 285 -24.88 9.06 20.35
C ALA A 285 -26.19 9.77 19.91
N ALA A 286 -26.12 11.06 19.60
CA ALA A 286 -27.27 11.84 19.10
C ALA A 286 -27.60 11.60 17.61
N LEU A 287 -26.82 10.83 16.86
CA LEU A 287 -27.14 10.47 15.47
C LEU A 287 -28.41 9.60 15.40
N ALA A 288 -29.08 9.63 14.25
CA ALA A 288 -30.28 8.81 14.04
C ALA A 288 -29.94 7.32 13.83
N GLU A 289 -28.79 7.04 13.24
CA GLU A 289 -28.34 5.69 12.90
C GLU A 289 -27.95 4.91 14.17
N ASN A 290 -28.34 3.62 14.23
CA ASN A 290 -27.97 2.71 15.35
C ASN A 290 -26.68 1.93 15.08
N VAL A 291 -26.22 1.87 13.83
CA VAL A 291 -24.95 1.27 13.45
C VAL A 291 -24.01 2.38 13.02
N ILE A 292 -22.87 2.49 13.69
CA ILE A 292 -21.91 3.57 13.47
C ILE A 292 -20.52 2.96 13.28
N ILE A 293 -19.83 3.30 12.18
CA ILE A 293 -18.42 2.93 11.98
C ILE A 293 -17.54 4.16 12.17
N ASN A 294 -16.68 4.11 13.16
CA ASN A 294 -15.73 5.16 13.48
C ASN A 294 -14.45 4.99 12.64
N CYS A 295 -14.28 5.86 11.64
CA CYS A 295 -13.11 5.98 10.77
C CYS A 295 -12.45 7.36 10.90
N THR A 296 -12.50 7.99 12.07
CA THR A 296 -12.09 9.40 12.28
C THR A 296 -10.56 9.59 12.30
N GLY A 297 -9.77 8.52 12.12
CA GLY A 297 -8.31 8.62 12.13
C GLY A 297 -7.79 9.23 13.44
N LEU A 298 -6.98 10.31 13.35
CA LEU A 298 -6.47 11.01 14.54
C LEU A 298 -7.57 11.64 15.39
N GLY A 299 -8.74 11.93 14.84
CA GLY A 299 -9.88 12.46 15.58
C GLY A 299 -10.35 11.54 16.71
N ALA A 300 -10.16 10.23 16.55
CA ALA A 300 -10.51 9.24 17.58
C ALA A 300 -9.76 9.49 18.90
N LYS A 301 -8.56 10.11 18.88
CA LYS A 301 -7.81 10.45 20.10
C LYS A 301 -8.61 11.35 21.03
N ALA A 302 -9.14 12.43 20.51
CA ALA A 302 -9.91 13.39 21.30
C ALA A 302 -11.29 12.86 21.66
N ILE A 303 -11.99 12.27 20.68
CA ILE A 303 -13.38 11.80 20.85
C ILE A 303 -13.47 10.64 21.85
N PHE A 304 -12.55 9.67 21.79
CA PHE A 304 -12.61 8.43 22.57
C PHE A 304 -11.47 8.30 23.59
N SER A 305 -10.70 9.37 23.80
CA SER A 305 -9.59 9.40 24.75
C SER A 305 -8.56 8.30 24.52
N ASP A 306 -8.24 7.99 23.25
CA ASP A 306 -7.25 6.96 22.92
C ASP A 306 -5.83 7.47 23.23
N PRO A 307 -5.15 6.95 24.27
CA PRO A 307 -3.85 7.44 24.69
C PRO A 307 -2.72 7.08 23.73
N GLU A 308 -2.87 5.98 22.98
CA GLU A 308 -1.84 5.47 22.06
C GLU A 308 -1.81 6.21 20.72
N LEU A 309 -2.94 6.78 20.31
CA LEU A 309 -3.07 7.38 18.98
C LEU A 309 -2.23 8.67 18.89
N MET A 310 -1.31 8.67 17.94
CA MET A 310 -0.41 9.79 17.68
C MET A 310 -0.13 9.97 16.19
N PRO A 311 0.24 11.15 15.71
CA PRO A 311 0.62 11.34 14.33
C PRO A 311 2.02 10.79 14.06
N LEU A 312 2.19 10.12 12.89
CA LEU A 312 3.46 10.06 12.20
C LEU A 312 3.41 11.07 11.06
N LYS A 313 4.00 12.24 11.28
CA LYS A 313 4.03 13.29 10.27
C LYS A 313 4.86 12.83 9.08
N GLY A 314 4.27 12.84 7.91
CA GLY A 314 4.91 12.59 6.63
C GLY A 314 4.88 13.83 5.77
N GLN A 315 5.95 14.06 5.03
CA GLN A 315 6.07 15.15 4.07
C GLN A 315 6.51 14.60 2.72
N LEU A 316 5.84 15.03 1.66
CA LEU A 316 6.17 14.69 0.29
C LEU A 316 6.40 15.96 -0.52
N VAL A 317 7.43 15.96 -1.34
CA VAL A 317 7.70 17.02 -2.30
C VAL A 317 7.24 16.56 -3.68
N VAL A 318 6.46 17.37 -4.38
CA VAL A 318 5.93 17.03 -5.69
C VAL A 318 6.56 17.95 -6.72
N MET A 319 7.18 17.36 -7.73
CA MET A 319 7.69 18.05 -8.91
C MET A 319 6.69 17.95 -10.07
N ILE A 320 6.85 18.78 -11.07
CA ILE A 320 6.04 18.71 -12.29
C ILE A 320 6.06 17.29 -12.87
N PRO A 321 4.94 16.83 -13.49
CA PRO A 321 4.87 15.53 -14.12
C PRO A 321 5.94 15.33 -15.20
N GLN A 322 6.45 14.10 -15.32
CA GLN A 322 7.41 13.68 -16.33
C GLN A 322 6.91 12.35 -16.93
N SER A 323 6.31 12.43 -18.11
CA SER A 323 5.61 11.28 -18.72
C SER A 323 6.53 10.12 -19.09
N GLU A 324 7.81 10.39 -19.32
CA GLU A 324 8.86 9.42 -19.61
C GLU A 324 9.28 8.60 -18.38
N ILE A 325 8.93 9.05 -17.16
CA ILE A 325 9.27 8.36 -15.93
C ILE A 325 8.14 7.37 -15.60
N THR A 326 8.39 6.12 -15.90
CA THR A 326 7.44 4.99 -15.71
C THR A 326 7.86 4.01 -14.63
N TYR A 327 8.82 4.39 -13.79
CA TYR A 327 9.38 3.58 -12.71
C TYR A 327 9.46 4.38 -11.42
N GLY A 328 9.51 3.69 -10.29
CA GLY A 328 9.80 4.30 -9.00
C GLY A 328 11.18 3.92 -8.46
N THR A 329 11.64 4.61 -7.42
CA THR A 329 12.88 4.26 -6.72
C THR A 329 12.69 4.19 -5.22
N ASN A 330 13.40 3.25 -4.58
CA ASN A 330 13.57 3.14 -3.14
C ASN A 330 15.05 3.20 -2.79
N GLY A 331 15.48 4.19 -2.01
CA GLY A 331 16.87 4.42 -1.64
C GLY A 331 17.52 5.57 -2.41
N ALA A 332 18.60 6.09 -1.83
CA ALA A 332 19.36 7.24 -2.35
C ALA A 332 20.54 6.86 -3.26
N GLY A 333 20.71 5.57 -3.58
CA GLY A 333 21.87 5.10 -4.36
C GLY A 333 23.19 5.15 -3.59
N LYS A 334 23.13 5.37 -2.28
CA LYS A 334 24.25 5.35 -1.35
C LYS A 334 23.74 4.99 0.05
N PRO A 335 24.61 4.49 0.94
CA PRO A 335 24.25 4.33 2.34
C PRO A 335 23.84 5.67 2.97
N LEU A 336 22.80 5.64 3.76
CA LEU A 336 22.37 6.80 4.54
C LEU A 336 22.55 6.48 6.04
N PRO A 337 22.90 7.47 6.87
CA PRO A 337 22.86 7.32 8.31
C PRO A 337 21.47 6.87 8.77
N PRO A 338 21.33 6.04 9.82
CA PRO A 338 20.05 5.52 10.29
C PRO A 338 19.01 6.62 10.59
N GLU A 339 19.47 7.76 11.08
CA GLU A 339 18.66 8.94 11.37
C GLU A 339 18.17 9.70 10.13
N SER A 340 18.76 9.44 8.98
CA SER A 340 18.42 10.15 7.73
C SER A 340 17.07 9.74 7.15
N GLY A 341 16.40 8.75 7.77
CA GLY A 341 15.14 8.24 7.25
C GLY A 341 15.30 7.51 5.92
N PHE A 342 14.22 7.36 5.21
CA PHE A 342 14.18 6.67 3.91
C PHE A 342 13.97 7.67 2.75
N VAL A 343 14.29 7.23 1.54
CA VAL A 343 14.18 8.02 0.32
C VAL A 343 13.43 7.18 -0.70
N HIS A 344 12.41 7.75 -1.32
CA HIS A 344 11.65 7.09 -2.38
C HIS A 344 11.10 8.09 -3.39
N MET A 345 10.97 7.67 -4.62
CA MET A 345 10.32 8.43 -5.68
C MET A 345 9.22 7.59 -6.32
N MET A 346 8.09 8.24 -6.63
CA MET A 346 6.95 7.65 -7.32
C MET A 346 6.42 8.62 -8.37
N PRO A 347 6.37 8.25 -9.66
CA PRO A 347 5.67 9.04 -10.66
C PRO A 347 4.16 8.83 -10.51
N ARG A 348 3.41 9.94 -10.57
CA ARG A 348 1.96 9.99 -10.56
C ARG A 348 1.47 10.93 -11.65
N SER A 349 0.17 10.87 -11.96
CA SER A 349 -0.46 11.78 -12.92
C SER A 349 -0.37 13.25 -12.49
N ASP A 350 -0.34 13.52 -11.18
CA ASP A 350 -0.27 14.87 -10.59
C ASP A 350 1.16 15.34 -10.28
N GLY A 351 2.20 14.56 -10.62
CA GLY A 351 3.60 14.93 -10.49
C GLY A 351 4.53 13.78 -10.13
N VAL A 352 5.83 14.05 -10.15
CA VAL A 352 6.85 13.13 -9.61
C VAL A 352 6.97 13.39 -8.11
N VAL A 353 6.61 12.41 -7.30
CA VAL A 353 6.55 12.54 -5.84
C VAL A 353 7.83 12.04 -5.21
N LEU A 354 8.46 12.88 -4.42
CA LEU A 354 9.67 12.60 -3.66
C LEU A 354 9.34 12.51 -2.16
N GLY A 355 9.85 11.48 -1.49
CA GLY A 355 9.71 11.24 -0.06
C GLY A 355 10.94 10.50 0.48
N GLY A 356 11.09 10.10 1.74
CA GLY A 356 10.07 10.06 2.75
C GLY A 356 10.54 10.64 4.06
N THR A 357 9.55 11.17 4.72
CA THR A 357 9.67 11.74 6.05
C THR A 357 8.77 10.96 7.02
N SER A 358 9.23 10.76 8.23
CA SER A 358 8.45 10.13 9.29
C SER A 358 8.88 10.69 10.64
N ILE A 359 8.14 11.68 11.14
CA ILE A 359 8.41 12.32 12.42
C ILE A 359 7.30 11.93 13.40
N ARG A 360 7.69 11.26 14.48
CA ARG A 360 6.77 10.73 15.49
C ARG A 360 6.26 11.85 16.38
N ASP A 361 4.95 11.78 16.71
CA ASP A 361 4.23 12.66 17.62
C ASP A 361 4.36 14.17 17.29
N ASN A 362 4.53 14.48 16.02
CA ASN A 362 4.56 15.85 15.53
C ASN A 362 3.20 16.21 14.91
N TRP A 363 2.44 17.05 15.60
CA TRP A 363 1.10 17.49 15.22
C TRP A 363 1.09 18.71 14.27
N SER A 364 2.26 19.33 14.03
CA SER A 364 2.37 20.48 13.14
C SER A 364 2.10 20.08 11.68
N THR A 365 1.35 20.91 10.99
CA THR A 365 1.15 20.83 9.53
C THR A 365 2.08 21.77 8.76
N GLU A 366 3.06 22.39 9.45
CA GLU A 366 4.07 23.23 8.82
C GLU A 366 5.12 22.41 8.09
N ILE A 367 5.73 22.99 7.05
CA ILE A 367 6.80 22.35 6.28
C ILE A 367 8.05 22.20 7.13
N GLU A 368 8.59 20.99 7.18
CA GLU A 368 9.91 20.71 7.75
C GLU A 368 10.98 21.01 6.68
N GLU A 369 11.50 22.23 6.68
CA GLU A 369 12.37 22.67 5.59
C GLU A 369 13.66 21.86 5.47
N LYS A 370 14.26 21.42 6.59
CA LYS A 370 15.44 20.53 6.57
C LYS A 370 15.15 19.21 5.87
N GLU A 371 14.00 18.61 6.15
CA GLU A 371 13.56 17.36 5.52
C GLU A 371 13.24 17.57 4.03
N ARG A 372 12.63 18.68 3.68
CA ARG A 372 12.36 19.07 2.29
C ARG A 372 13.65 19.15 1.50
N GLN A 373 14.65 19.88 2.03
CA GLN A 373 15.96 20.01 1.42
C GLN A 373 16.69 18.67 1.32
N ARG A 374 16.66 17.86 2.38
CA ARG A 374 17.27 16.53 2.38
C ARG A 374 16.71 15.66 1.26
N VAL A 375 15.39 15.55 1.18
CA VAL A 375 14.70 14.70 0.20
C VAL A 375 14.99 15.15 -1.22
N VAL A 376 14.85 16.44 -1.53
CA VAL A 376 15.07 16.97 -2.88
C VAL A 376 16.54 16.80 -3.30
N ASN A 377 17.48 17.17 -2.43
CA ASN A 377 18.91 17.12 -2.76
C ASN A 377 19.41 15.68 -2.96
N LEU A 378 18.93 14.72 -2.16
CA LEU A 378 19.28 13.30 -2.35
C LEU A 378 18.77 12.75 -3.70
N HIS A 379 17.60 13.18 -4.16
CA HIS A 379 17.09 12.78 -5.47
C HIS A 379 17.84 13.48 -6.62
N ILE A 380 18.20 14.76 -6.47
CA ILE A 380 19.05 15.45 -7.44
C ILE A 380 20.39 14.72 -7.59
N GLU A 381 21.01 14.35 -6.47
CA GLU A 381 22.28 13.61 -6.46
C GLU A 381 22.13 12.23 -7.13
N LEU A 382 21.11 11.46 -6.75
CA LEU A 382 20.84 10.13 -7.30
C LEU A 382 20.69 10.19 -8.84
N PHE A 383 19.80 11.04 -9.33
CA PHE A 383 19.46 11.07 -10.74
C PHE A 383 20.57 11.70 -11.62
N ASN A 384 21.30 12.69 -11.10
CA ASN A 384 22.48 13.25 -11.79
C ASN A 384 23.66 12.27 -11.85
N SER A 385 23.71 11.29 -10.95
CA SER A 385 24.78 10.27 -10.94
C SER A 385 24.48 9.06 -11.83
N MET A 386 23.27 8.96 -12.41
CA MET A 386 22.92 7.87 -13.32
C MET A 386 23.81 7.90 -14.58
N ARG A 387 24.21 6.72 -15.05
CA ARG A 387 25.03 6.52 -16.24
C ARG A 387 24.35 5.53 -17.18
N SER A 388 24.55 5.65 -18.46
CA SER A 388 24.14 4.62 -19.40
C SER A 388 24.85 3.31 -19.07
N PRO A 389 24.13 2.18 -18.97
CA PRO A 389 24.75 0.88 -18.78
C PRO A 389 25.75 0.61 -19.90
N ARG A 390 26.85 -0.08 -19.58
CA ARG A 390 27.84 -0.47 -20.59
C ARG A 390 27.19 -1.49 -21.55
N PRO A 391 27.47 -1.42 -22.84
CA PRO A 391 27.11 -2.49 -23.77
C PRO A 391 27.71 -3.80 -23.27
N ALA A 392 26.95 -4.89 -23.35
CA ALA A 392 27.39 -6.23 -22.96
C ALA A 392 28.47 -6.77 -23.91
#